data_f4c8f8e6e132d1e89de8ec338321d12d
#
_entry.id   f4c8f8e6e132d1e89de8ec338321d12d
#
_cell.length_a   1.000
_cell.length_b   1.000
_cell.length_c   1.000
_cell.angle_alpha   90.00
_cell.angle_beta   90.00
_cell.angle_gamma   90.00
#
_symmetry.space_group_name_H-M   'P 1'
#
loop_
_entity.id
_entity.type
_entity.pdbx_description
1 polymer ?
#
loop_
_entity_poly.entity_id
_entity_poly.type
_entity_poly.pdbx_seq_one_letter_code
_entity_poly.pdbx_strand_id
1 'polypeptide(L)'
;MATKNALIVDDEPDIRELLEITLGRMGIETQSAKDVTSAKALLQNHDFDFCLTDMNLPDGNGIEFVQHINNSYPHVPVAMITAHGSMDSAVEALKAGAFDFVSKPVN
;
A
#
# COMPACT_ATOMS: atom_id res chain seq x y z
N MET A 1 12.17 13.93 -16.91
CA MET A 1 12.33 12.95 -15.82
C MET A 1 11.03 12.17 -15.64
N ALA A 2 11.14 10.91 -15.41
CA ALA A 2 9.97 10.07 -15.21
C ALA A 2 9.30 10.40 -13.88
N THR A 3 7.97 10.55 -13.91
CA THR A 3 7.19 10.74 -12.70
C THR A 3 7.11 9.41 -11.93
N LYS A 4 7.24 9.46 -10.62
CA LYS A 4 7.06 8.27 -9.77
C LYS A 4 5.58 7.93 -9.67
N ASN A 5 5.28 6.65 -9.63
CA ASN A 5 3.92 6.12 -9.50
C ASN A 5 3.79 5.29 -8.24
N ALA A 6 2.75 5.56 -7.47
CA ALA A 6 2.46 4.82 -6.25
C ALA A 6 1.10 4.14 -6.32
N LEU A 7 1.03 2.93 -5.80
CA LEU A 7 -0.24 2.22 -5.61
C LEU A 7 -0.68 2.40 -4.16
N ILE A 8 -1.91 2.84 -3.96
CA ILE A 8 -2.52 3.02 -2.64
C ILE A 8 -3.64 2.02 -2.50
N VAL A 9 -3.61 1.19 -1.45
CA VAL A 9 -4.64 0.17 -1.20
C VAL A 9 -5.22 0.36 0.19
N ASP A 10 -6.45 0.84 0.24
CA ASP A 10 -7.15 1.10 1.48
C ASP A 10 -8.65 1.13 1.19
N ASP A 11 -9.46 0.52 2.05
CA ASP A 11 -10.90 0.50 1.86
C ASP A 11 -11.59 1.79 2.33
N GLU A 12 -10.87 2.66 3.04
CA GLU A 12 -11.40 3.93 3.51
C GLU A 12 -11.18 5.04 2.48
N PRO A 13 -12.25 5.59 1.89
CA PRO A 13 -12.10 6.63 0.85
C PRO A 13 -11.34 7.87 1.34
N ASP A 14 -11.55 8.25 2.59
CA ASP A 14 -10.91 9.44 3.16
C ASP A 14 -9.39 9.27 3.25
N ILE A 15 -8.93 8.07 3.59
CA ILE A 15 -7.51 7.77 3.67
C ILE A 15 -6.90 7.76 2.27
N ARG A 16 -7.58 7.13 1.29
CA ARG A 16 -7.10 7.15 -0.09
C ARG A 16 -6.94 8.57 -0.60
N GLU A 17 -7.94 9.41 -0.37
CA GLU A 17 -7.90 10.81 -0.80
C GLU A 17 -6.76 11.58 -0.14
N LEU A 18 -6.59 11.41 1.17
CA LEU A 18 -5.52 12.07 1.90
C LEU A 18 -4.15 11.69 1.34
N LEU A 19 -3.93 10.40 1.10
CA LEU A 19 -2.66 9.92 0.56
C LEU A 19 -2.44 10.39 -0.88
N GLU A 20 -3.49 10.38 -1.70
CA GLU A 20 -3.42 10.88 -3.07
C GLU A 20 -3.01 12.36 -3.11
N ILE A 21 -3.62 13.18 -2.25
CA ILE A 21 -3.29 14.60 -2.17
C ILE A 21 -1.87 14.80 -1.68
N THR A 22 -1.49 14.09 -0.62
CA THR A 22 -0.17 14.22 -0.02
C THR A 22 0.93 13.84 -1.01
N LEU A 23 0.78 12.70 -1.67
CA LEU A 23 1.76 12.24 -2.66
C LEU A 23 1.76 13.12 -3.91
N GLY A 24 0.58 13.60 -4.30
CA GLY A 24 0.46 14.52 -5.44
C GLY A 24 1.25 15.81 -5.23
N ARG A 25 1.26 16.31 -4.00
CA ARG A 25 2.07 17.50 -3.65
C ARG A 25 3.56 17.25 -3.74
N MET A 26 3.96 15.99 -3.66
CA MET A 26 5.36 15.58 -3.80
C MET A 26 5.73 15.27 -5.25
N GLY A 27 4.79 15.46 -6.19
CA GLY A 27 5.01 15.15 -7.60
C GLY A 27 4.88 13.68 -7.94
N ILE A 28 4.21 12.90 -7.08
CA ILE A 28 4.01 11.46 -7.28
C ILE A 28 2.61 11.22 -7.80
N GLU A 29 2.49 10.49 -8.91
CA GLU A 29 1.20 10.06 -9.43
C GLU A 29 0.72 8.83 -8.67
N THR A 30 -0.59 8.73 -8.47
CA THR A 30 -1.16 7.65 -7.69
C THR A 30 -2.27 6.92 -8.44
N GLN A 31 -2.37 5.62 -8.18
CA GLN A 31 -3.53 4.80 -8.51
C GLN A 31 -4.02 4.21 -7.20
N SER A 32 -5.32 4.19 -6.99
CA SER A 32 -5.91 3.74 -5.73
C SER A 32 -6.80 2.54 -5.94
N ALA A 33 -6.76 1.62 -4.97
CA ALA A 33 -7.61 0.45 -4.94
C ALA A 33 -8.27 0.35 -3.56
N LYS A 34 -9.51 -0.12 -3.53
CA LYS A 34 -10.25 -0.28 -2.28
C LYS A 34 -10.13 -1.68 -1.68
N ASP A 35 -9.58 -2.62 -2.43
CA ASP A 35 -9.47 -4.02 -2.03
C ASP A 35 -8.29 -4.69 -2.74
N VAL A 36 -8.02 -5.94 -2.35
CA VAL A 36 -6.92 -6.72 -2.91
C VAL A 36 -7.15 -7.03 -4.39
N THR A 37 -8.37 -7.38 -4.75
CA THR A 37 -8.71 -7.73 -6.13
C THR A 37 -8.43 -6.58 -7.09
N SER A 38 -8.88 -5.38 -6.74
CA SER A 38 -8.63 -4.17 -7.55
C SER A 38 -7.14 -3.84 -7.61
N ALA A 39 -6.45 -4.00 -6.48
CA ALA A 39 -5.02 -3.72 -6.41
C ALA A 39 -4.21 -4.67 -7.32
N LYS A 40 -4.56 -5.94 -7.33
CA LYS A 40 -3.88 -6.92 -8.20
C LYS A 40 -4.09 -6.59 -9.68
N ALA A 41 -5.28 -6.14 -10.04
CA ALA A 41 -5.56 -5.74 -11.42
C ALA A 41 -4.70 -4.54 -11.82
N LEU A 42 -4.55 -3.56 -10.94
CA LEU A 42 -3.71 -2.40 -11.20
C LEU A 42 -2.23 -2.79 -11.35
N LEU A 43 -1.75 -3.72 -10.53
CA LEU A 43 -0.38 -4.22 -10.62
C LEU A 43 -0.10 -4.91 -11.96
N GLN A 44 -1.10 -5.56 -12.54
CA GLN A 44 -0.95 -6.20 -13.85
C GLN A 44 -0.90 -5.20 -14.99
N ASN A 45 -1.51 -4.04 -14.84
CA ASN A 45 -1.69 -3.08 -15.93
C ASN A 45 -0.82 -1.83 -15.83
N HIS A 46 -0.14 -1.63 -14.71
CA HIS A 46 0.69 -0.44 -14.48
C HIS A 46 1.98 -0.82 -13.78
N ASP A 47 3.01 -0.01 -14.02
CA ASP A 47 4.27 -0.14 -13.29
C ASP A 47 4.26 0.82 -12.11
N PHE A 48 4.58 0.32 -10.93
CA PHE A 48 4.61 1.13 -9.72
C PHE A 48 6.02 1.19 -9.14
N ASP A 49 6.35 2.34 -8.58
CA ASP A 49 7.63 2.55 -7.90
C ASP A 49 7.55 2.14 -6.43
N PHE A 50 6.35 2.19 -5.85
CA PHE A 50 6.11 1.67 -4.50
C PHE A 50 4.61 1.52 -4.25
N CYS A 51 4.28 0.84 -3.16
CA CYS A 51 2.90 0.57 -2.76
C CYS A 51 2.71 0.88 -1.28
N LEU A 52 1.57 1.49 -0.95
CA LEU A 52 1.12 1.68 0.42
C LEU A 52 -0.17 0.87 0.59
N THR A 53 -0.19 -0.07 1.52
CA THR A 53 -1.37 -0.92 1.71
C THR A 53 -1.83 -0.94 3.16
N ASP A 54 -3.15 -0.97 3.35
CA ASP A 54 -3.74 -1.22 4.66
C ASP A 54 -3.52 -2.67 5.05
N MET A 55 -3.51 -2.93 6.34
CA MET A 55 -3.39 -4.28 6.89
C MET A 55 -4.68 -5.08 6.71
N ASN A 56 -5.83 -4.43 6.86
CA ASN A 56 -7.14 -5.09 6.80
C ASN A 56 -7.92 -4.58 5.60
N LEU A 57 -8.16 -5.47 4.65
CA LEU A 57 -8.90 -5.16 3.44
C LEU A 57 -10.14 -6.06 3.37
N PRO A 58 -11.21 -5.62 2.67
CA PRO A 58 -12.49 -6.37 2.67
C PRO A 58 -12.37 -7.81 2.14
N ASP A 59 -11.47 -8.03 1.20
CA ASP A 59 -11.32 -9.32 0.52
C ASP A 59 -9.97 -9.97 0.77
N GLY A 60 -9.23 -9.51 1.77
CA GLY A 60 -7.96 -10.14 2.07
C GLY A 60 -7.18 -9.46 3.18
N ASN A 61 -6.07 -10.08 3.51
CA ASN A 61 -5.15 -9.63 4.53
C ASN A 61 -4.01 -8.87 3.86
N GLY A 62 -3.69 -7.69 4.37
CA GLY A 62 -2.60 -6.88 3.84
C GLY A 62 -1.24 -7.55 3.91
N ILE A 63 -1.01 -8.39 4.92
CA ILE A 63 0.25 -9.14 5.05
C ILE A 63 0.38 -10.15 3.90
N GLU A 64 -0.68 -10.87 3.57
CA GLU A 64 -0.67 -11.77 2.43
C GLU A 64 -0.47 -11.01 1.12
N PHE A 65 -1.06 -9.82 1.02
CA PHE A 65 -0.89 -8.97 -0.16
C PHE A 65 0.56 -8.50 -0.30
N VAL A 66 1.21 -8.14 0.80
CA VAL A 66 2.65 -7.80 0.79
C VAL A 66 3.47 -8.98 0.28
N GLN A 67 3.17 -10.20 0.76
CA GLN A 67 3.85 -11.40 0.28
C GLN A 67 3.65 -11.61 -1.21
N HIS A 68 2.44 -11.37 -1.71
CA HIS A 68 2.13 -11.47 -3.13
C HIS A 68 2.98 -10.50 -3.95
N ILE A 69 3.06 -9.24 -3.52
CA ILE A 69 3.88 -8.25 -4.23
C ILE A 69 5.35 -8.63 -4.17
N ASN A 70 5.82 -9.03 -3.00
CA ASN A 70 7.22 -9.39 -2.83
C ASN A 70 7.63 -10.57 -3.73
N ASN A 71 6.72 -11.52 -3.94
CA ASN A 71 6.98 -12.69 -4.78
C ASN A 71 6.81 -12.41 -6.27
N SER A 72 5.81 -11.63 -6.65
CA SER A 72 5.44 -11.41 -8.06
C SER A 72 5.99 -10.10 -8.62
N TYR A 73 6.23 -9.12 -7.77
CA TYR A 73 6.73 -7.80 -8.16
C TYR A 73 7.85 -7.37 -7.22
N PRO A 74 8.97 -8.11 -7.18
CA PRO A 74 10.02 -7.87 -6.18
C PRO A 74 10.69 -6.51 -6.28
N HIS A 75 10.50 -5.80 -7.38
CA HIS A 75 11.04 -4.45 -7.56
C HIS A 75 10.13 -3.36 -6.98
N VAL A 76 8.95 -3.72 -6.45
CA VAL A 76 8.00 -2.76 -5.89
C VAL A 76 8.07 -2.85 -4.36
N PRO A 77 8.70 -1.89 -3.69
CA PRO A 77 8.70 -1.86 -2.22
C PRO A 77 7.30 -1.55 -1.70
N VAL A 78 6.93 -2.18 -0.59
CA VAL A 78 5.61 -2.03 0.02
C VAL A 78 5.76 -1.54 1.44
N ALA A 79 5.02 -0.48 1.78
CA ALA A 79 4.86 -0.04 3.16
C ALA A 79 3.45 -0.38 3.63
N MET A 80 3.35 -0.86 4.86
CA MET A 80 2.06 -1.17 5.49
C MET A 80 1.59 0.02 6.29
N ILE A 81 0.32 0.38 6.14
CA ILE A 81 -0.30 1.44 6.95
C ILE A 81 -1.50 0.84 7.69
N THR A 82 -1.71 1.27 8.93
CA THR A 82 -2.79 0.72 9.75
C THR A 82 -3.25 1.72 10.81
N ALA A 83 -4.52 1.66 11.14
CA ALA A 83 -5.09 2.46 12.22
C ALA A 83 -4.72 1.90 13.59
N HIS A 84 -4.46 0.59 13.66
CA HIS A 84 -4.20 -0.12 14.91
C HIS A 84 -2.87 -0.85 14.84
N GLY A 85 -1.78 -0.08 14.92
CA GLY A 85 -0.45 -0.66 14.88
C GLY A 85 -0.07 -1.27 16.24
N SER A 86 0.39 -2.51 16.21
CA SER A 86 1.02 -3.15 17.37
C SER A 86 2.42 -3.58 16.95
N MET A 87 3.26 -3.83 17.95
CA MET A 87 4.61 -4.33 17.67
C MET A 87 4.56 -5.66 16.93
N ASP A 88 3.63 -6.55 17.34
CA ASP A 88 3.48 -7.86 16.71
C ASP A 88 3.09 -7.74 15.24
N SER A 89 2.14 -6.84 14.92
CA SER A 89 1.72 -6.61 13.55
C SER A 89 2.85 -6.03 12.70
N ALA A 90 3.61 -5.11 13.28
CA ALA A 90 4.75 -4.51 12.58
C ALA A 90 5.80 -5.57 12.23
N VAL A 91 6.11 -6.46 13.18
CA VAL A 91 7.06 -7.54 12.97
C VAL A 91 6.57 -8.47 11.86
N GLU A 92 5.30 -8.85 11.87
CA GLU A 92 4.73 -9.72 10.85
C GLU A 92 4.79 -9.07 9.46
N ALA A 93 4.47 -7.77 9.37
CA ALA A 93 4.52 -7.05 8.10
C ALA A 93 5.94 -7.02 7.53
N LEU A 94 6.92 -6.72 8.38
CA LEU A 94 8.33 -6.67 7.95
C LEU A 94 8.84 -8.05 7.56
N LYS A 95 8.45 -9.10 8.27
CA LYS A 95 8.82 -10.47 7.91
C LYS A 95 8.20 -10.90 6.58
N ALA A 96 7.02 -10.40 6.25
CA ALA A 96 6.35 -10.69 4.99
C ALA A 96 7.00 -9.98 3.80
N GLY A 97 7.84 -8.98 4.05
CA GLY A 97 8.56 -8.27 3.01
C GLY A 97 8.26 -6.78 2.91
N ALA A 98 7.45 -6.23 3.82
CA ALA A 98 7.22 -4.79 3.85
C ALA A 98 8.51 -4.08 4.28
N PHE A 99 8.81 -2.94 3.64
CA PHE A 99 10.02 -2.20 4.02
C PHE A 99 9.75 -1.25 5.18
N ASP A 100 8.49 -0.97 5.49
CA ASP A 100 8.14 -0.06 6.58
C ASP A 100 6.72 -0.35 7.07
N PHE A 101 6.42 0.14 8.26
CA PHE A 101 5.12 -0.01 8.91
C PHE A 101 4.78 1.33 9.55
N VAL A 102 3.68 1.94 9.12
CA VAL A 102 3.31 3.30 9.50
C VAL A 102 1.89 3.30 10.06
N SER A 103 1.68 4.04 11.14
CA SER A 103 0.33 4.24 11.68
C SER A 103 -0.42 5.26 10.82
N LYS A 104 -1.71 5.02 10.62
CA LYS A 104 -2.57 5.94 9.89
C LYS A 104 -2.62 7.28 10.62
N PRO A 105 -2.74 8.38 9.88
CA PRO A 105 -2.96 9.69 10.50
C PRO A 105 -4.24 9.67 11.32
N VAL A 106 -4.17 10.27 12.50
CA VAL A 106 -5.31 10.39 13.42
C VAL A 106 -5.71 11.85 13.49
N ASN A 107 -6.98 12.12 13.32
CA ASN A 107 -7.52 13.47 13.46
C ASN A 107 -8.56 13.50 14.53
#